data_e0cdd317fe5ab11a6d3b8200357c75a2
#
_entry.id   e0cdd317fe5ab11a6d3b8200357c75a2
#
_cell.length_a   1.000
_cell.length_b   1.000
_cell.length_c   1.000
_cell.angle_alpha   90.00
_cell.angle_beta   90.00
_cell.angle_gamma   90.00
#
_symmetry.space_group_name_H-M   'P 1'
#
loop_
_entity.id
_entity.type
_entity.pdbx_description
1 polymer ?
#
loop_
_entity_poly.entity_id
_entity_poly.type
_entity_poly.pdbx_seq_one_letter_code
_entity_poly.pdbx_strand_id
1 'polypeptide(L)'
;MARLSVVFALFCALVAGVAASFAEDRSNVLATTTATHESGLLDHLLPIFRNKTGIEVTVIARRADEVLDGARRGEVDVVLMHARPQEEKFVADGFGVKRYDVMYTDYVLIGPKSDPAGIKGKDIATALKAIEAKGAPFVTRGDRSSTHAAELALWIVAGIDIASAKGAWYREAKQGMNSALEAARATNAYVLSDRGSWLAFRDHGDLDIVVEGDRRLLNQYGVMLVNPAKFPNVKKDLAQDFIDWLTSPEGQTAIAGYKVEGQQLFFPNSDRSGG
;
A
#
# COMPACT_ATOMS: atom_id res chain seq x y z
N MET A 1 -31.10 90.48 5.93
CA MET A 1 -31.47 89.42 6.86
C MET A 1 -31.53 88.11 6.03
N ALA A 2 -30.44 87.41 5.98
CA ALA A 2 -30.33 86.18 5.16
C ALA A 2 -30.50 84.96 6.08
N ARG A 3 -31.42 84.10 5.76
CA ARG A 3 -31.62 82.80 6.50
C ARG A 3 -30.76 81.73 5.83
N LEU A 4 -29.82 81.21 6.59
CA LEU A 4 -28.91 80.12 6.23
C LEU A 4 -29.63 78.80 6.53
N SER A 5 -29.94 78.04 5.48
CA SER A 5 -30.49 76.69 5.58
C SER A 5 -29.34 75.68 5.50
N VAL A 6 -29.10 74.95 6.60
CA VAL A 6 -28.14 73.86 6.67
C VAL A 6 -28.82 72.57 6.21
N VAL A 7 -28.37 72.02 5.08
CA VAL A 7 -28.76 70.69 4.59
C VAL A 7 -27.85 69.69 5.22
N PHE A 8 -28.41 68.81 6.07
CA PHE A 8 -27.68 67.68 6.68
C PHE A 8 -27.77 66.50 5.73
N ALA A 9 -26.70 66.24 4.99
CA ALA A 9 -26.60 65.06 4.13
C ALA A 9 -26.19 63.85 5.00
N LEU A 10 -27.09 62.91 5.15
CA LEU A 10 -26.88 61.63 5.85
C LEU A 10 -26.13 60.72 4.90
N PHE A 11 -24.84 60.52 5.12
CA PHE A 11 -24.02 59.56 4.39
C PHE A 11 -24.15 58.16 5.02
N CYS A 12 -25.07 57.34 4.49
CA CYS A 12 -25.13 55.94 4.85
C CYS A 12 -23.98 55.20 4.18
N ALA A 13 -22.88 55.01 4.93
CA ALA A 13 -21.80 54.10 4.50
C ALA A 13 -22.29 52.64 4.62
N LEU A 14 -22.61 52.02 3.48
CA LEU A 14 -22.86 50.59 3.37
C LEU A 14 -21.52 49.88 3.54
N VAL A 15 -21.24 49.38 4.73
CA VAL A 15 -20.10 48.48 4.97
C VAL A 15 -20.55 47.11 4.46
N ALA A 16 -20.27 46.84 3.19
CA ALA A 16 -20.33 45.48 2.66
C ALA A 16 -19.20 44.68 3.31
N GLY A 17 -19.52 43.97 4.37
CA GLY A 17 -18.65 43.00 4.98
C GLY A 17 -18.41 41.87 3.96
N VAL A 18 -17.28 41.90 3.27
CA VAL A 18 -16.77 40.74 2.54
C VAL A 18 -16.42 39.73 3.62
N ALA A 19 -17.34 38.82 3.92
CA ALA A 19 -16.99 37.59 4.63
C ALA A 19 -16.03 36.82 3.70
N ALA A 20 -14.75 36.98 3.94
CA ALA A 20 -13.77 36.05 3.41
C ALA A 20 -14.14 34.68 3.99
N SER A 21 -14.87 33.90 3.20
CA SER A 21 -15.05 32.48 3.47
C SER A 21 -13.64 31.91 3.39
N PHE A 22 -12.98 31.74 4.54
CA PHE A 22 -11.83 30.86 4.62
C PHE A 22 -12.40 29.50 4.22
N ALA A 23 -12.11 29.06 3.00
CA ALA A 23 -12.34 27.68 2.60
C ALA A 23 -11.62 26.84 3.65
N GLU A 24 -12.41 26.16 4.49
CA GLU A 24 -11.84 25.23 5.47
C GLU A 24 -10.90 24.31 4.74
N ASP A 25 -9.65 24.19 5.24
CA ASP A 25 -8.63 23.35 4.61
C ASP A 25 -9.10 21.88 4.65
N ARG A 26 -9.85 21.49 3.62
CA ARG A 26 -10.42 20.15 3.46
C ARG A 26 -9.34 19.19 2.98
N SER A 27 -8.35 18.98 3.82
CA SER A 27 -7.25 18.06 3.53
C SER A 27 -7.05 17.06 4.66
N ASN A 28 -6.61 15.85 4.33
CA ASN A 28 -6.12 14.87 5.28
C ASN A 28 -4.76 14.33 4.87
N VAL A 29 -4.09 13.62 5.77
CA VAL A 29 -2.76 13.04 5.56
C VAL A 29 -2.85 11.53 5.56
N LEU A 30 -2.49 10.92 4.44
CA LEU A 30 -2.42 9.48 4.25
C LEU A 30 -0.97 9.00 4.37
N ALA A 31 -0.68 8.12 5.32
CA ALA A 31 0.58 7.38 5.35
C ALA A 31 0.44 6.06 4.60
N THR A 32 1.43 5.77 3.76
CA THR A 32 1.50 4.52 3.01
C THR A 32 2.95 4.05 2.83
N THR A 33 3.14 2.84 2.28
CA THR A 33 4.48 2.34 1.98
C THR A 33 5.03 2.94 0.69
N THR A 34 6.36 3.03 0.59
CA THR A 34 7.05 3.48 -0.65
C THR A 34 6.60 2.65 -1.84
N ALA A 35 6.50 1.32 -1.70
CA ALA A 35 6.06 0.44 -2.78
C ALA A 35 4.61 0.74 -3.24
N THR A 36 3.69 1.04 -2.31
CA THR A 36 2.32 1.43 -2.66
C THR A 36 2.28 2.76 -3.40
N HIS A 37 3.07 3.74 -2.95
CA HIS A 37 3.14 5.05 -3.60
C HIS A 37 3.74 4.93 -5.02
N GLU A 38 4.86 4.24 -5.16
CA GLU A 38 5.58 4.05 -6.43
C GLU A 38 4.79 3.19 -7.44
N SER A 39 3.79 2.44 -6.99
CA SER A 39 2.93 1.67 -7.90
C SER A 39 2.08 2.55 -8.83
N GLY A 40 1.92 3.84 -8.53
CA GLY A 40 1.06 4.76 -9.29
C GLY A 40 -0.44 4.64 -8.98
N LEU A 41 -0.85 3.69 -8.13
CA LEU A 41 -2.27 3.51 -7.79
C LEU A 41 -2.88 4.78 -7.18
N LEU A 42 -2.17 5.43 -6.24
CA LEU A 42 -2.68 6.64 -5.58
C LEU A 42 -2.81 7.81 -6.55
N ASP A 43 -1.91 7.95 -7.53
CA ASP A 43 -2.00 8.96 -8.58
C ASP A 43 -3.25 8.78 -9.45
N HIS A 44 -3.74 7.55 -9.58
CA HIS A 44 -5.01 7.24 -10.24
C HIS A 44 -6.23 7.51 -9.34
N LEU A 45 -6.18 7.11 -8.06
CA LEU A 45 -7.34 7.17 -7.16
C LEU A 45 -7.62 8.56 -6.61
N LEU A 46 -6.58 9.30 -6.19
CA LEU A 46 -6.75 10.57 -5.46
C LEU A 46 -7.44 11.67 -6.27
N PRO A 47 -7.18 11.84 -7.59
CA PRO A 47 -7.94 12.79 -8.40
C PRO A 47 -9.43 12.46 -8.49
N ILE A 48 -9.82 11.17 -8.54
CA ILE A 48 -11.21 10.73 -8.57
C ILE A 48 -11.90 11.11 -7.25
N PHE A 49 -11.27 10.78 -6.12
CA PHE A 49 -11.78 11.13 -4.79
C PHE A 49 -11.93 12.65 -4.61
N ARG A 50 -10.88 13.41 -4.96
CA ARG A 50 -10.89 14.86 -4.88
C ARG A 50 -11.99 15.49 -5.72
N ASN A 51 -12.16 15.05 -6.97
CA ASN A 51 -13.20 15.57 -7.86
C ASN A 51 -14.61 15.34 -7.32
N LYS A 52 -14.82 14.22 -6.60
CA LYS A 52 -16.09 13.89 -5.99
C LYS A 52 -16.36 14.67 -4.71
N THR A 53 -15.37 14.83 -3.84
CA THR A 53 -15.57 15.29 -2.46
C THR A 53 -15.04 16.68 -2.18
N GLY A 54 -14.14 17.19 -3.02
CA GLY A 54 -13.37 18.40 -2.76
C GLY A 54 -12.32 18.25 -1.64
N ILE A 55 -12.05 17.02 -1.17
CA ILE A 55 -11.05 16.74 -0.12
C ILE A 55 -9.72 16.43 -0.78
N GLU A 56 -8.67 17.13 -0.33
CA GLU A 56 -7.29 16.85 -0.73
C GLU A 56 -6.68 15.78 0.17
N VAL A 57 -5.90 14.86 -0.39
CA VAL A 57 -5.17 13.84 0.38
C VAL A 57 -3.67 14.01 0.14
N THR A 58 -2.96 14.41 1.19
CA THR A 58 -1.50 14.50 1.17
C THR A 58 -0.90 13.14 1.50
N VAL A 59 -0.06 12.60 0.62
CA VAL A 59 0.54 11.28 0.80
C VAL A 59 1.92 11.40 1.43
N ILE A 60 2.17 10.64 2.50
CA ILE A 60 3.48 10.42 3.10
C ILE A 60 3.86 8.96 2.87
N ALA A 61 4.84 8.74 1.98
CA ALA A 61 5.36 7.41 1.67
C ALA A 61 6.64 7.12 2.47
N ARG A 62 6.67 5.99 3.19
CA ARG A 62 7.81 5.56 4.01
C ARG A 62 7.93 4.04 4.02
N ARG A 63 8.94 3.51 4.70
CA ARG A 63 9.04 2.08 4.99
C ARG A 63 7.90 1.66 5.93
N ALA A 64 7.50 0.38 5.88
CA ALA A 64 6.34 -0.12 6.61
C ALA A 64 6.40 0.12 8.14
N ASP A 65 7.57 -0.02 8.75
CA ASP A 65 7.80 0.27 10.18
C ASP A 65 7.64 1.77 10.48
N GLU A 66 8.20 2.63 9.65
CA GLU A 66 8.14 4.09 9.78
C GLU A 66 6.72 4.65 9.56
N VAL A 67 5.90 4.02 8.70
CA VAL A 67 4.49 4.36 8.50
C VAL A 67 3.72 4.27 9.81
N LEU A 68 3.84 3.13 10.49
CA LEU A 68 3.14 2.91 11.77
C LEU A 68 3.72 3.76 12.90
N ASP A 69 5.02 4.03 12.88
CA ASP A 69 5.64 4.90 13.90
C ASP A 69 5.16 6.34 13.79
N GLY A 70 5.03 6.89 12.58
CA GLY A 70 4.41 8.20 12.37
C GLY A 70 2.95 8.24 12.82
N ALA A 71 2.19 7.19 12.51
CA ALA A 71 0.80 7.06 12.93
C ALA A 71 0.65 6.93 14.47
N ARG A 72 1.59 6.25 15.15
CA ARG A 72 1.63 6.17 16.63
C ARG A 72 1.95 7.50 17.30
N ARG A 73 2.49 8.46 16.59
CA ARG A 73 2.71 9.84 17.07
C ARG A 73 1.59 10.80 16.67
N GLY A 74 0.57 10.34 15.93
CA GLY A 74 -0.52 11.18 15.45
C GLY A 74 -0.11 12.17 14.36
N GLU A 75 0.92 11.87 13.58
CA GLU A 75 1.42 12.71 12.49
C GLU A 75 0.59 12.58 11.21
N VAL A 76 -0.32 11.61 11.15
CA VAL A 76 -1.15 11.29 9.97
C VAL A 76 -2.56 10.95 10.41
N ASP A 77 -3.52 11.03 9.46
CA ASP A 77 -4.94 10.80 9.71
C ASP A 77 -5.36 9.38 9.31
N VAL A 78 -4.80 8.87 8.21
CA VAL A 78 -5.12 7.57 7.62
C VAL A 78 -3.84 6.78 7.37
N VAL A 79 -3.92 5.48 7.55
CA VAL A 79 -2.88 4.52 7.17
C VAL A 79 -3.44 3.56 6.11
N LEU A 80 -2.76 3.41 4.97
CA LEU A 80 -3.02 2.40 3.94
C LEU A 80 -1.74 1.60 3.73
N MET A 81 -1.76 0.31 4.07
CA MET A 81 -0.57 -0.53 3.94
C MET A 81 -0.94 -2.01 3.76
N HIS A 82 0.05 -2.90 3.71
CA HIS A 82 -0.11 -4.33 3.45
C HIS A 82 0.78 -5.19 4.36
N ALA A 83 0.67 -4.98 5.67
CA ALA A 83 1.38 -5.72 6.70
C ALA A 83 0.41 -6.15 7.81
N ARG A 84 -0.55 -7.01 7.45
CA ARG A 84 -1.73 -7.36 8.26
C ARG A 84 -1.43 -7.59 9.75
N PRO A 85 -0.42 -8.38 10.16
CA PRO A 85 -0.15 -8.59 11.60
C PRO A 85 0.19 -7.29 12.34
N GLN A 86 0.95 -6.38 11.71
CA GLN A 86 1.31 -5.09 12.28
C GLN A 86 0.11 -4.13 12.32
N GLU A 87 -0.76 -4.17 11.30
CA GLU A 87 -2.00 -3.40 11.21
C GLU A 87 -2.98 -3.81 12.31
N GLU A 88 -3.19 -5.11 12.48
CA GLU A 88 -4.05 -5.66 13.53
C GLU A 88 -3.52 -5.31 14.93
N LYS A 89 -2.20 -5.40 15.13
CA LYS A 89 -1.57 -4.96 16.38
C LYS A 89 -1.73 -3.46 16.62
N PHE A 90 -1.59 -2.62 15.60
CA PHE A 90 -1.78 -1.17 15.69
C PHE A 90 -3.20 -0.81 16.17
N VAL A 91 -4.21 -1.52 15.67
CA VAL A 91 -5.60 -1.37 16.12
C VAL A 91 -5.79 -1.92 17.53
N ALA A 92 -5.27 -3.11 17.83
CA ALA A 92 -5.38 -3.73 19.16
C ALA A 92 -4.72 -2.89 20.27
N ASP A 93 -3.61 -2.23 19.98
CA ASP A 93 -2.93 -1.29 20.88
C ASP A 93 -3.70 0.05 21.01
N GLY A 94 -4.81 0.23 20.28
CA GLY A 94 -5.68 1.41 20.33
C GLY A 94 -5.13 2.63 19.59
N PHE A 95 -4.14 2.49 18.72
CA PHE A 95 -3.63 3.58 17.88
C PHE A 95 -4.47 3.77 16.61
N GLY A 96 -5.10 2.72 16.11
CA GLY A 96 -6.11 2.75 15.05
C GLY A 96 -7.50 2.45 15.59
N VAL A 97 -8.54 2.92 14.88
CA VAL A 97 -9.94 2.67 15.29
C VAL A 97 -10.41 1.30 14.84
N LYS A 98 -10.28 1.02 13.54
CA LYS A 98 -10.66 -0.24 12.90
C LYS A 98 -9.84 -0.42 11.62
N ARG A 99 -9.53 -1.68 11.32
CA ARG A 99 -8.95 -2.08 10.05
C ARG A 99 -10.05 -2.54 9.09
N TYR A 100 -9.98 -2.09 7.84
CA TYR A 100 -10.83 -2.57 6.75
C TYR A 100 -9.96 -3.17 5.66
N ASP A 101 -10.37 -4.30 5.10
CA ASP A 101 -9.82 -4.82 3.86
C ASP A 101 -10.21 -3.89 2.70
N VAL A 102 -9.30 -3.63 1.79
CA VAL A 102 -9.50 -2.72 0.66
C VAL A 102 -9.34 -3.43 -0.67
N MET A 103 -8.21 -4.08 -0.82
CA MET A 103 -7.77 -4.73 -2.06
C MET A 103 -6.64 -5.70 -1.73
N TYR A 104 -6.29 -6.54 -2.68
CA TYR A 104 -5.07 -7.33 -2.61
C TYR A 104 -4.26 -7.21 -3.90
N THR A 105 -2.96 -7.42 -3.79
CA THR A 105 -2.07 -7.83 -4.88
C THR A 105 -1.62 -9.25 -4.61
N ASP A 106 -0.77 -9.82 -5.46
CA ASP A 106 -0.17 -11.10 -5.17
C ASP A 106 1.36 -11.05 -5.24
N TYR A 107 1.95 -11.97 -4.52
CA TYR A 107 3.32 -12.38 -4.75
C TYR A 107 3.34 -13.50 -5.77
N VAL A 108 4.46 -13.59 -6.48
CA VAL A 108 4.74 -14.64 -7.44
C VAL A 108 6.12 -15.22 -7.15
N LEU A 109 6.28 -16.51 -7.30
CA LEU A 109 7.60 -17.13 -7.27
C LEU A 109 8.14 -17.15 -8.69
N ILE A 110 9.22 -16.45 -8.89
CA ILE A 110 9.96 -16.36 -10.15
C ILE A 110 11.08 -17.40 -10.12
N GLY A 111 11.36 -17.99 -11.25
CA GLY A 111 12.45 -18.96 -11.36
C GLY A 111 12.82 -19.25 -12.81
N PRO A 112 13.87 -20.05 -13.02
CA PRO A 112 14.31 -20.44 -14.36
C PRO A 112 13.22 -21.14 -15.15
N LYS A 113 13.06 -20.82 -16.44
CA LYS A 113 12.11 -21.53 -17.35
C LYS A 113 12.37 -23.01 -17.41
N SER A 114 13.63 -23.46 -17.22
CA SER A 114 14.02 -24.85 -17.15
C SER A 114 13.55 -25.60 -15.91
N ASP A 115 13.10 -24.84 -14.88
CA ASP A 115 12.54 -25.36 -13.63
C ASP A 115 13.35 -26.51 -13.00
N PRO A 116 14.61 -26.33 -12.62
CA PRO A 116 15.45 -27.40 -12.10
C PRO A 116 14.91 -28.00 -10.78
N ALA A 117 14.14 -27.23 -10.00
CA ALA A 117 13.48 -27.74 -8.81
C ALA A 117 12.19 -28.53 -9.11
N GLY A 118 11.62 -28.41 -10.32
CA GLY A 118 10.40 -29.11 -10.73
C GLY A 118 9.16 -28.59 -9.98
N ILE A 119 9.03 -27.28 -9.86
CA ILE A 119 8.01 -26.63 -9.01
C ILE A 119 6.89 -25.95 -9.79
N LYS A 120 7.02 -25.82 -11.09
CA LYS A 120 6.03 -25.11 -11.92
C LYS A 120 4.63 -25.68 -11.70
N GLY A 121 3.69 -24.77 -11.35
CA GLY A 121 2.29 -25.12 -11.09
C GLY A 121 2.02 -25.83 -9.76
N LYS A 122 3.01 -25.99 -8.88
CA LYS A 122 2.79 -26.51 -7.52
C LYS A 122 2.31 -25.40 -6.59
N ASP A 123 1.72 -25.79 -5.46
CA ASP A 123 1.47 -24.86 -4.37
C ASP A 123 2.78 -24.34 -3.77
N ILE A 124 2.75 -23.14 -3.16
CA ILE A 124 3.96 -22.47 -2.71
C ILE A 124 4.74 -23.25 -1.65
N ALA A 125 4.08 -23.93 -0.71
CA ALA A 125 4.76 -24.69 0.33
C ALA A 125 5.48 -25.91 -0.24
N THR A 126 4.87 -26.63 -1.17
CA THR A 126 5.49 -27.74 -1.90
C THR A 126 6.66 -27.25 -2.75
N ALA A 127 6.52 -26.09 -3.39
CA ALA A 127 7.58 -25.48 -4.20
C ALA A 127 8.81 -25.14 -3.35
N LEU A 128 8.61 -24.47 -2.22
CA LEU A 128 9.71 -24.10 -1.31
C LEU A 128 10.43 -25.34 -0.74
N LYS A 129 9.70 -26.39 -0.36
CA LYS A 129 10.29 -27.67 0.06
C LYS A 129 11.17 -28.29 -1.03
N ALA A 130 10.72 -28.25 -2.26
CA ALA A 130 11.48 -28.82 -3.38
C ALA A 130 12.75 -27.99 -3.68
N ILE A 131 12.70 -26.67 -3.55
CA ILE A 131 13.86 -25.78 -3.70
C ILE A 131 14.91 -26.11 -2.62
N GLU A 132 14.50 -26.17 -1.36
CA GLU A 132 15.38 -26.49 -0.23
C GLU A 132 15.97 -27.89 -0.37
N ALA A 133 15.17 -28.91 -0.59
CA ALA A 133 15.60 -30.31 -0.69
C ALA A 133 16.61 -30.53 -1.84
N LYS A 134 16.54 -29.77 -2.90
CA LYS A 134 17.49 -29.81 -4.02
C LYS A 134 18.68 -28.87 -3.88
N GLY A 135 18.67 -27.99 -2.87
CA GLY A 135 19.65 -26.93 -2.76
C GLY A 135 19.65 -25.99 -3.98
N ALA A 136 18.48 -25.82 -4.62
CA ALA A 136 18.37 -25.02 -5.83
C ALA A 136 18.56 -23.52 -5.49
N PRO A 137 19.31 -22.77 -6.31
CA PRO A 137 19.63 -21.38 -6.00
C PRO A 137 18.37 -20.55 -5.73
N PHE A 138 18.35 -19.85 -4.60
CA PHE A 138 17.30 -18.93 -4.20
C PHE A 138 17.88 -17.60 -3.76
N VAL A 139 17.31 -16.51 -4.24
CA VAL A 139 17.69 -15.14 -3.85
C VAL A 139 16.62 -14.56 -2.93
N THR A 140 17.02 -14.18 -1.72
CA THR A 140 16.20 -13.40 -0.80
C THR A 140 16.54 -11.92 -0.87
N ARG A 141 15.57 -11.06 -0.60
CA ARG A 141 15.84 -9.63 -0.47
C ARG A 141 16.72 -9.27 0.73
N GLY A 142 16.58 -9.98 1.86
CA GLY A 142 17.37 -9.76 3.07
C GLY A 142 17.23 -8.38 3.74
N ASP A 143 16.35 -7.50 3.25
CA ASP A 143 16.29 -6.06 3.55
C ASP A 143 15.17 -5.63 4.52
N ARG A 144 14.53 -6.58 5.18
CA ARG A 144 13.38 -6.37 6.10
C ARG A 144 12.17 -5.68 5.46
N SER A 145 12.05 -5.71 4.15
CA SER A 145 10.86 -5.24 3.43
C SER A 145 9.64 -6.13 3.66
N SER A 146 8.46 -5.66 3.24
CA SER A 146 7.23 -6.47 3.28
C SER A 146 7.37 -7.77 2.47
N THR A 147 8.05 -7.73 1.31
CA THR A 147 8.33 -8.92 0.48
C THR A 147 9.23 -9.89 1.21
N HIS A 148 10.29 -9.41 1.89
CA HIS A 148 11.16 -10.27 2.69
C HIS A 148 10.41 -10.89 3.88
N ALA A 149 9.56 -10.12 4.56
CA ALA A 149 8.73 -10.64 5.65
C ALA A 149 7.74 -11.71 5.16
N ALA A 150 7.12 -11.49 3.98
CA ALA A 150 6.25 -12.48 3.35
C ALA A 150 7.01 -13.77 2.98
N GLU A 151 8.19 -13.64 2.41
CA GLU A 151 9.06 -14.77 2.09
C GLU A 151 9.36 -15.62 3.32
N LEU A 152 9.82 -14.99 4.42
CA LEU A 152 10.10 -15.69 5.66
C LEU A 152 8.87 -16.41 6.24
N ALA A 153 7.69 -15.79 6.16
CA ALA A 153 6.44 -16.42 6.57
C ALA A 153 6.11 -17.65 5.70
N LEU A 154 6.37 -17.59 4.40
CA LEU A 154 6.14 -18.71 3.48
C LEU A 154 7.09 -19.89 3.76
N TRP A 155 8.36 -19.63 4.14
CA TRP A 155 9.29 -20.68 4.60
C TRP A 155 8.76 -21.38 5.86
N ILE A 156 8.24 -20.62 6.83
CA ILE A 156 7.60 -21.17 8.04
C ILE A 156 6.38 -22.03 7.67
N VAL A 157 5.51 -21.55 6.78
CA VAL A 157 4.34 -22.30 6.28
C VAL A 157 4.77 -23.58 5.56
N ALA A 158 5.92 -23.58 4.89
CA ALA A 158 6.51 -24.77 4.30
C ALA A 158 7.11 -25.74 5.35
N GLY A 159 7.15 -25.35 6.63
CA GLY A 159 7.77 -26.14 7.71
C GLY A 159 9.30 -26.11 7.68
N ILE A 160 9.89 -25.07 7.09
CA ILE A 160 11.33 -24.89 6.94
C ILE A 160 11.77 -23.72 7.82
N ASP A 161 12.63 -23.97 8.78
CA ASP A 161 13.37 -22.93 9.50
C ASP A 161 14.56 -22.48 8.63
N ILE A 162 14.33 -21.42 7.83
CA ILE A 162 15.33 -20.94 6.88
C ILE A 162 16.62 -20.45 7.56
N ALA A 163 16.55 -20.01 8.83
CA ALA A 163 17.72 -19.59 9.58
C ALA A 163 18.71 -20.76 9.79
N SER A 164 18.18 -21.96 9.98
CA SER A 164 18.95 -23.19 10.15
C SER A 164 19.23 -23.92 8.82
N ALA A 165 18.27 -23.88 7.88
CA ALA A 165 18.34 -24.61 6.60
C ALA A 165 19.17 -23.89 5.51
N LYS A 166 19.35 -22.57 5.64
CA LYS A 166 20.10 -21.79 4.63
C LYS A 166 21.53 -22.28 4.48
N GLY A 167 21.97 -22.39 3.22
CA GLY A 167 23.31 -22.77 2.82
C GLY A 167 23.75 -21.92 1.63
N ALA A 168 24.71 -22.41 0.84
CA ALA A 168 25.21 -21.72 -0.36
C ALA A 168 24.13 -21.44 -1.42
N TRP A 169 23.01 -22.17 -1.36
CA TRP A 169 21.87 -22.02 -2.26
C TRP A 169 20.97 -20.81 -1.94
N TYR A 170 20.97 -20.32 -0.67
CA TYR A 170 20.14 -19.19 -0.22
C TYR A 170 21.01 -17.95 -0.07
N ARG A 171 20.85 -16.99 -0.97
CA ARG A 171 21.73 -15.82 -1.08
C ARG A 171 20.95 -14.54 -0.91
N GLU A 172 21.52 -13.60 -0.16
CA GLU A 172 20.96 -12.26 0.00
C GLU A 172 21.32 -11.39 -1.20
N ALA A 173 20.33 -10.68 -1.73
CA ALA A 173 20.55 -9.63 -2.72
C ALA A 173 21.12 -8.37 -2.05
N LYS A 174 21.57 -7.41 -2.89
CA LYS A 174 21.70 -6.02 -2.44
C LYS A 174 20.31 -5.46 -2.17
N GLN A 175 20.23 -4.26 -1.63
CA GLN A 175 18.95 -3.67 -1.26
C GLN A 175 18.01 -3.46 -2.47
N GLY A 176 16.71 -3.78 -2.27
CA GLY A 176 15.62 -3.52 -3.22
C GLY A 176 15.23 -4.70 -4.12
N MET A 177 13.99 -4.66 -4.67
CA MET A 177 13.45 -5.76 -5.47
C MET A 177 14.13 -5.91 -6.82
N ASN A 178 14.46 -4.81 -7.50
CA ASN A 178 15.18 -4.86 -8.75
C ASN A 178 16.54 -5.57 -8.60
N SER A 179 17.27 -5.28 -7.51
CA SER A 179 18.55 -5.94 -7.23
C SER A 179 18.37 -7.45 -6.98
N ALA A 180 17.26 -7.87 -6.34
CA ALA A 180 16.97 -9.28 -6.15
C ALA A 180 16.62 -9.97 -7.47
N LEU A 181 15.85 -9.33 -8.34
CA LEU A 181 15.52 -9.84 -9.67
C LEU A 181 16.75 -9.93 -10.58
N GLU A 182 17.62 -8.92 -10.57
CA GLU A 182 18.89 -8.93 -11.28
C GLU A 182 19.79 -10.08 -10.81
N ALA A 183 19.94 -10.27 -9.50
CA ALA A 183 20.73 -11.35 -8.93
C ALA A 183 20.14 -12.73 -9.27
N ALA A 184 18.82 -12.89 -9.21
CA ALA A 184 18.16 -14.12 -9.62
C ALA A 184 18.38 -14.42 -11.11
N ARG A 185 18.26 -13.41 -11.98
CA ARG A 185 18.52 -13.54 -13.41
C ARG A 185 19.97 -13.94 -13.69
N ALA A 186 20.92 -13.28 -13.03
CA ALA A 186 22.35 -13.55 -13.24
C ALA A 186 22.79 -14.95 -12.78
N THR A 187 22.03 -15.56 -11.85
CA THR A 187 22.39 -16.86 -11.25
C THR A 187 21.39 -17.96 -11.56
N ASN A 188 20.39 -17.72 -12.41
CA ASN A 188 19.26 -18.62 -12.68
C ASN A 188 18.64 -19.15 -11.38
N ALA A 189 18.38 -18.24 -10.41
CA ALA A 189 17.85 -18.56 -9.10
C ALA A 189 16.35 -18.34 -9.03
N TYR A 190 15.71 -18.96 -8.04
CA TYR A 190 14.36 -18.64 -7.64
C TYR A 190 14.35 -17.37 -6.78
N VAL A 191 13.27 -16.60 -6.83
CA VAL A 191 13.08 -15.37 -6.02
C VAL A 191 11.60 -15.08 -5.83
N LEU A 192 11.20 -14.67 -4.63
CA LEU A 192 9.86 -14.16 -4.39
C LEU A 192 9.78 -12.68 -4.80
N SER A 193 8.79 -12.32 -5.59
CA SER A 193 8.53 -10.92 -6.00
C SER A 193 7.05 -10.60 -5.85
N ASP A 194 6.70 -9.34 -5.60
CA ASP A 194 5.38 -8.87 -5.95
C ASP A 194 5.22 -8.82 -7.48
N ARG A 195 4.01 -9.08 -7.97
CA ARG A 195 3.74 -9.14 -9.41
C ARG A 195 4.05 -7.82 -10.10
N GLY A 196 3.76 -6.69 -9.45
CA GLY A 196 4.02 -5.37 -10.03
C GLY A 196 5.51 -5.14 -10.31
N SER A 197 6.37 -5.46 -9.35
CA SER A 197 7.83 -5.37 -9.52
C SER A 197 8.33 -6.31 -10.64
N TRP A 198 7.79 -7.53 -10.72
CA TRP A 198 8.13 -8.45 -11.80
C TRP A 198 7.75 -7.91 -13.17
N LEU A 199 6.54 -7.38 -13.33
CA LEU A 199 6.08 -6.80 -14.60
C LEU A 199 6.87 -5.55 -15.01
N ALA A 200 7.29 -4.74 -14.04
CA ALA A 200 8.12 -3.57 -14.29
C ALA A 200 9.58 -3.92 -14.62
N PHE A 201 10.04 -5.10 -14.23
CA PHE A 201 11.39 -5.59 -14.49
C PHE A 201 11.52 -6.06 -15.94
N ARG A 202 12.09 -5.24 -16.83
CA ARG A 202 12.06 -5.43 -18.29
C ARG A 202 12.93 -6.59 -18.79
N ASP A 203 14.05 -6.89 -18.14
CA ASP A 203 15.02 -7.90 -18.60
C ASP A 203 14.81 -9.22 -17.85
N HIS A 204 13.78 -9.96 -18.23
CA HIS A 204 13.44 -11.25 -17.62
C HIS A 204 14.46 -12.36 -17.91
N GLY A 205 15.21 -12.29 -19.00
CA GLY A 205 16.14 -13.34 -19.44
C GLY A 205 15.46 -14.72 -19.52
N ASP A 206 16.05 -15.69 -18.84
CA ASP A 206 15.49 -17.05 -18.75
C ASP A 206 14.57 -17.27 -17.56
N LEU A 207 14.19 -16.21 -16.86
CA LEU A 207 13.24 -16.29 -15.76
C LEU A 207 11.78 -16.19 -16.24
N ASP A 208 10.88 -16.79 -15.47
CA ASP A 208 9.43 -16.74 -15.66
C ASP A 208 8.72 -16.91 -14.32
N ILE A 209 7.42 -16.64 -14.28
CA ILE A 209 6.59 -17.00 -13.14
C ILE A 209 6.43 -18.52 -13.12
N VAL A 210 6.87 -19.15 -12.03
CA VAL A 210 6.80 -20.62 -11.87
C VAL A 210 5.75 -21.06 -10.86
N VAL A 211 5.41 -20.19 -9.88
CA VAL A 211 4.28 -20.41 -8.95
C VAL A 211 3.49 -19.12 -8.79
N GLU A 212 2.18 -19.19 -8.97
CA GLU A 212 1.21 -18.13 -8.78
C GLU A 212 -0.15 -18.69 -8.36
N GLY A 213 -1.09 -17.81 -7.97
CA GLY A 213 -2.48 -18.17 -7.69
C GLY A 213 -2.72 -18.92 -6.37
N ASP A 214 -1.70 -19.15 -5.58
CA ASP A 214 -1.84 -19.73 -4.23
C ASP A 214 -2.37 -18.66 -3.26
N ARG A 215 -3.39 -19.00 -2.46
CA ARG A 215 -4.00 -18.07 -1.50
C ARG A 215 -3.00 -17.51 -0.48
N ARG A 216 -1.92 -18.22 -0.20
CA ARG A 216 -0.83 -17.80 0.69
C ARG A 216 0.07 -16.72 0.07
N LEU A 217 -0.02 -16.51 -1.24
CA LEU A 217 0.67 -15.47 -1.98
C LEU A 217 -0.12 -14.15 -2.05
N LEU A 218 -1.33 -14.11 -1.48
CA LEU A 218 -2.13 -12.88 -1.47
C LEU A 218 -1.48 -11.85 -0.54
N ASN A 219 -1.34 -10.65 -1.06
CA ASN A 219 -0.81 -9.48 -0.35
C ASN A 219 -1.95 -8.50 -0.07
N GLN A 220 -2.62 -8.70 1.08
CA GLN A 220 -3.82 -7.97 1.47
C GLN A 220 -3.49 -6.56 1.98
N TYR A 221 -4.13 -5.56 1.42
CA TYR A 221 -4.08 -4.17 1.87
C TYR A 221 -5.19 -3.87 2.86
N GLY A 222 -4.82 -3.16 3.92
CA GLY A 222 -5.74 -2.64 4.92
C GLY A 222 -5.68 -1.12 5.00
N VAL A 223 -6.84 -0.51 5.29
CA VAL A 223 -6.95 0.92 5.60
C VAL A 223 -7.46 1.11 7.02
N MET A 224 -6.89 2.10 7.73
CA MET A 224 -7.20 2.38 9.13
C MET A 224 -7.25 3.88 9.39
N LEU A 225 -8.24 4.32 10.15
CA LEU A 225 -8.27 5.66 10.76
C LEU A 225 -7.34 5.66 11.97
N VAL A 226 -6.43 6.63 12.06
CA VAL A 226 -5.67 6.90 13.28
C VAL A 226 -6.64 7.38 14.37
N ASN A 227 -6.47 6.90 15.61
CA ASN A 227 -7.45 7.06 16.66
C ASN A 227 -7.57 8.50 17.18
N PRO A 228 -8.66 9.23 16.86
CA PRO A 228 -8.83 10.61 17.28
C PRO A 228 -9.02 10.79 18.79
N ALA A 229 -9.37 9.72 19.52
CA ALA A 229 -9.43 9.77 20.97
C ALA A 229 -8.03 9.84 21.62
N LYS A 230 -7.01 9.33 20.95
CA LYS A 230 -5.59 9.50 21.36
C LYS A 230 -4.96 10.75 20.78
N PHE A 231 -5.36 11.15 19.58
CA PHE A 231 -4.75 12.23 18.80
C PHE A 231 -5.82 13.22 18.33
N PRO A 232 -6.16 14.23 19.13
CA PRO A 232 -7.23 15.17 18.80
C PRO A 232 -6.99 16.02 17.52
N ASN A 233 -5.76 16.07 17.04
CA ASN A 233 -5.39 16.72 15.77
C ASN A 233 -5.75 15.91 14.52
N VAL A 234 -6.10 14.63 14.66
CA VAL A 234 -6.53 13.79 13.54
C VAL A 234 -7.83 14.34 12.95
N LYS A 235 -7.83 14.60 11.66
CA LYS A 235 -8.95 15.12 10.89
C LYS A 235 -9.98 14.00 10.62
N LYS A 236 -10.61 13.51 11.69
CA LYS A 236 -11.46 12.31 11.73
C LYS A 236 -12.45 12.23 10.58
N ASP A 237 -13.23 13.29 10.35
CA ASP A 237 -14.34 13.24 9.39
C ASP A 237 -13.83 13.18 7.95
N LEU A 238 -12.81 13.97 7.60
CA LEU A 238 -12.17 13.96 6.28
C LEU A 238 -11.45 12.63 6.00
N ALA A 239 -10.82 12.07 7.02
CA ALA A 239 -10.15 10.76 6.94
C ALA A 239 -11.16 9.62 6.79
N GLN A 240 -12.28 9.68 7.51
CA GLN A 240 -13.35 8.69 7.40
C GLN A 240 -14.03 8.76 6.03
N ASP A 241 -14.27 9.96 5.48
CA ASP A 241 -14.80 10.14 4.12
C ASP A 241 -13.91 9.44 3.08
N PHE A 242 -12.58 9.54 3.24
CA PHE A 242 -11.64 8.84 2.35
C PHE A 242 -11.74 7.32 2.50
N ILE A 243 -11.77 6.81 3.73
CA ILE A 243 -11.90 5.37 4.00
C ILE A 243 -13.23 4.84 3.45
N ASP A 244 -14.33 5.56 3.67
CA ASP A 244 -15.66 5.16 3.21
C ASP A 244 -15.74 5.15 1.69
N TRP A 245 -15.17 6.14 1.02
CA TRP A 245 -15.09 6.13 -0.43
C TRP A 245 -14.22 5.00 -0.96
N LEU A 246 -13.02 4.80 -0.40
CA LEU A 246 -12.09 3.76 -0.85
C LEU A 246 -12.70 2.35 -0.75
N THR A 247 -13.53 2.13 0.27
CA THR A 247 -14.22 0.86 0.52
C THR A 247 -15.61 0.78 -0.10
N SER A 248 -16.11 1.85 -0.73
CA SER A 248 -17.40 1.88 -1.43
C SER A 248 -17.35 1.17 -2.78
N PRO A 249 -18.50 0.82 -3.39
CA PRO A 249 -18.54 0.27 -4.75
C PRO A 249 -17.83 1.13 -5.79
N GLU A 250 -17.89 2.46 -5.64
CA GLU A 250 -17.21 3.39 -6.55
C GLU A 250 -15.69 3.35 -6.40
N GLY A 251 -15.17 3.43 -5.18
CA GLY A 251 -13.73 3.31 -4.90
C GLY A 251 -13.18 1.95 -5.31
N GLN A 252 -13.95 0.88 -5.07
CA GLN A 252 -13.58 -0.46 -5.49
C GLN A 252 -13.56 -0.60 -7.03
N THR A 253 -14.48 0.05 -7.75
CA THR A 253 -14.46 0.13 -9.21
C THR A 253 -13.26 0.92 -9.70
N ALA A 254 -12.91 2.02 -9.05
CA ALA A 254 -11.73 2.79 -9.39
C ALA A 254 -10.43 1.98 -9.22
N ILE A 255 -10.32 1.20 -8.13
CA ILE A 255 -9.19 0.27 -7.91
C ILE A 255 -9.11 -0.77 -9.04
N ALA A 256 -10.23 -1.41 -9.39
CA ALA A 256 -10.29 -2.40 -10.48
C ALA A 256 -9.93 -1.81 -11.85
N GLY A 257 -10.20 -0.52 -12.04
CA GLY A 257 -9.90 0.22 -13.27
C GLY A 257 -8.43 0.55 -13.45
N TYR A 258 -7.62 0.51 -12.38
CA TYR A 258 -6.19 0.78 -12.46
C TYR A 258 -5.45 -0.40 -13.11
N LYS A 259 -4.70 -0.10 -14.17
CA LYS A 259 -3.94 -1.12 -14.93
C LYS A 259 -2.53 -0.61 -15.21
N VAL A 260 -1.57 -1.49 -15.10
CA VAL A 260 -0.18 -1.28 -15.53
C VAL A 260 0.07 -2.15 -16.76
N GLU A 261 0.46 -1.54 -17.88
CA GLU A 261 0.66 -2.23 -19.18
C GLU A 261 -0.54 -3.10 -19.60
N GLY A 262 -1.77 -2.63 -19.30
CA GLY A 262 -3.02 -3.34 -19.61
C GLY A 262 -3.40 -4.44 -18.62
N GLN A 263 -2.58 -4.74 -17.63
CA GLN A 263 -2.82 -5.76 -16.60
C GLN A 263 -3.32 -5.15 -15.29
N GLN A 264 -4.33 -5.79 -14.70
CA GLN A 264 -4.82 -5.43 -13.37
C GLN A 264 -3.84 -5.95 -12.31
N LEU A 265 -3.35 -5.06 -11.43
CA LEU A 265 -2.45 -5.41 -10.34
C LEU A 265 -3.14 -5.41 -8.98
N PHE A 266 -4.17 -4.59 -8.81
CA PHE A 266 -4.91 -4.46 -7.56
C PHE A 266 -6.31 -5.01 -7.75
N PHE A 267 -6.68 -5.96 -6.90
CA PHE A 267 -7.97 -6.65 -6.94
C PHE A 267 -8.80 -6.19 -5.75
N PRO A 268 -9.89 -5.44 -5.97
CA PRO A 268 -10.74 -4.95 -4.90
C PRO A 268 -11.42 -6.10 -4.16
N ASN A 269 -11.45 -6.03 -2.82
CA ASN A 269 -12.11 -7.03 -1.98
C ASN A 269 -12.56 -6.46 -0.63
N SER A 270 -13.01 -5.20 -0.63
CA SER A 270 -13.54 -4.61 0.60
C SER A 270 -14.71 -5.42 1.15
N ASP A 271 -14.66 -5.74 2.42
CA ASP A 271 -15.74 -6.39 3.18
C ASP A 271 -16.95 -5.47 3.43
N ARG A 272 -16.82 -4.15 3.16
CA ARG A 272 -17.91 -3.15 3.26
C ARG A 272 -18.73 -3.01 1.97
N SER A 273 -18.30 -3.58 0.86
CA SER A 273 -18.96 -3.46 -0.44
C SER A 273 -20.21 -4.36 -0.60
N GLY A 274 -20.58 -5.13 0.41
CA GLY A 274 -21.71 -6.07 0.45
C GLY A 274 -22.86 -5.68 1.37
N GLY A 275 -23.01 -4.40 1.74
CA GLY A 275 -24.11 -3.88 2.55
C GLY A 275 -25.09 -3.08 1.71
#